data_73bf988a4e6bc7d7405a4423c5417c2a
#
_entry.id   73bf988a4e6bc7d7405a4423c5417c2a
#
_cell.length_a   1.000
_cell.length_b   1.000
_cell.length_c   1.000
_cell.angle_alpha   90.00
_cell.angle_beta   90.00
_cell.angle_gamma   90.00
#
_symmetry.space_group_name_H-M   'P 1'
#
loop_
_entity.id
_entity.type
_entity.pdbx_description
1 polymer ?
#
loop_
_entity_poly.entity_id
_entity_poly.type
_entity_poly.pdbx_seq_one_letter_code
_entity_poly.pdbx_strand_id
1 'polypeptide(L)'
;MEYLSRNIDTYLQQWKVEDDRKPLLIRGARQVGKSSAVRHFGASFDYFLEVNFERDSDVADIFGGKADVHDIAEKLSIYYGVPVEPGKTLLFLDEIQSCPKALHSLWFFREDYPELHVIAAGSLLEFALKDIRSYGVGRISSLFVYPMSFDEFLKARKLDGLVEMKRQATAEKPLMEVFHTKLVEQYRQFMLIGGMPAAVAKFVETESYIKARTVLADLRVAYIDDFSKYSGRINPDLLRYTLISVARQAGTKFVFSQVDGGYRTEHVKTALSYLRDAGLIVPVIHSASNGIPLGAEVNSKFVKYLMIDNALMLDFLGISDDIKDETNSILTDSATDLVDKGNVAEMMAGLEILKYMSPHERHDLYYWQDTNKGNVAEVDYVVAKGGHVVPIEVKSGVKGSMRSLYELLSKPQKDIPYAIRCSLENFGTFTSPSGKPITICPLYAISNL
;
A
#
# COMPACT_ATOMS: atom_id res chain seq x y z
N MET A 1 -9.67 -14.12 -16.17
CA MET A 1 -8.49 -13.22 -16.06
C MET A 1 -7.38 -14.02 -15.38
N GLU A 2 -6.20 -14.07 -15.99
CA GLU A 2 -5.04 -14.74 -15.39
C GLU A 2 -4.64 -14.03 -14.10
N TYR A 3 -4.22 -14.78 -13.08
CA TYR A 3 -3.75 -14.21 -11.81
C TYR A 3 -2.42 -13.47 -12.02
N LEU A 4 -2.34 -12.25 -11.50
CA LEU A 4 -1.10 -11.49 -11.50
C LEU A 4 -0.31 -11.80 -10.24
N SER A 5 0.91 -12.32 -10.38
CA SER A 5 1.79 -12.68 -9.26
C SER A 5 2.04 -11.50 -8.33
N ARG A 6 1.95 -11.74 -7.00
CA ARG A 6 2.05 -10.73 -5.97
C ARG A 6 3.16 -11.03 -4.97
N ASN A 7 3.71 -9.99 -4.37
CA ASN A 7 4.71 -10.16 -3.30
C ASN A 7 4.15 -10.96 -2.12
N ILE A 8 2.84 -10.83 -1.82
CA ILE A 8 2.18 -11.58 -0.74
C ILE A 8 2.24 -13.10 -0.96
N ASP A 9 2.35 -13.57 -2.20
CA ASP A 9 2.38 -15.02 -2.50
C ASP A 9 3.51 -15.73 -1.76
N THR A 10 4.68 -15.07 -1.66
CA THR A 10 5.82 -15.61 -0.91
C THR A 10 5.51 -15.74 0.59
N TYR A 11 4.84 -14.76 1.17
CA TYR A 11 4.45 -14.78 2.58
C TYR A 11 3.37 -15.82 2.87
N LEU A 12 2.44 -16.04 1.96
CA LEU A 12 1.43 -17.08 2.07
C LEU A 12 2.07 -18.48 2.04
N GLN A 13 3.07 -18.69 1.16
CA GLN A 13 3.82 -19.96 1.10
C GLN A 13 4.63 -20.19 2.39
N GLN A 14 5.26 -19.16 2.93
CA GLN A 14 5.98 -19.24 4.22
C GLN A 14 5.00 -19.59 5.35
N TRP A 15 3.89 -18.86 5.46
CA TRP A 15 2.85 -19.11 6.46
C TRP A 15 2.31 -20.54 6.42
N LYS A 16 2.17 -21.13 5.21
CA LYS A 16 1.66 -22.52 5.05
C LYS A 16 2.46 -23.53 5.84
N VAL A 17 3.78 -23.34 5.93
CA VAL A 17 4.73 -24.31 6.51
C VAL A 17 5.24 -23.91 7.91
N GLU A 18 4.70 -22.82 8.50
CA GLU A 18 5.06 -22.42 9.87
C GLU A 18 4.58 -23.45 10.90
N ASP A 19 5.46 -23.87 11.82
CA ASP A 19 5.14 -24.82 12.88
C ASP A 19 4.14 -24.23 13.90
N ASP A 20 4.31 -22.94 14.27
CA ASP A 20 3.42 -22.21 15.18
C ASP A 20 2.43 -21.30 14.42
N ARG A 21 1.88 -21.82 13.31
CA ARG A 21 0.98 -21.08 12.42
C ARG A 21 -0.27 -20.61 13.14
N LYS A 22 -0.58 -19.32 13.00
CA LYS A 22 -1.80 -18.69 13.48
C LYS A 22 -2.79 -18.51 12.33
N PRO A 23 -4.10 -18.49 12.58
CA PRO A 23 -5.05 -17.99 11.60
C PRO A 23 -4.59 -16.65 11.04
N LEU A 24 -4.68 -16.48 9.73
CA LEU A 24 -4.15 -15.34 9.02
C LEU A 24 -5.25 -14.37 8.61
N LEU A 25 -5.07 -13.10 8.95
CA LEU A 25 -5.98 -12.02 8.61
C LEU A 25 -5.38 -11.15 7.52
N ILE A 26 -5.95 -11.18 6.31
CA ILE A 26 -5.47 -10.37 5.19
C ILE A 26 -6.23 -9.05 5.17
N ARG A 27 -5.47 -7.96 5.32
CA ARG A 27 -5.95 -6.58 5.51
C ARG A 27 -5.52 -5.70 4.34
N GLY A 28 -6.21 -4.62 4.12
CA GLY A 28 -5.90 -3.66 3.05
C GLY A 28 -7.16 -3.12 2.39
N ALA A 29 -7.01 -2.09 1.57
CA ALA A 29 -8.11 -1.43 0.87
C ALA A 29 -8.94 -2.40 0.03
N ARG A 30 -10.15 -1.96 -0.33
CA ARG A 30 -10.97 -2.69 -1.30
C ARG A 30 -10.26 -2.77 -2.65
N GLN A 31 -10.46 -3.86 -3.41
CA GLN A 31 -9.95 -4.06 -4.78
C GLN A 31 -8.41 -4.15 -4.93
N VAL A 32 -7.64 -4.26 -3.83
CA VAL A 32 -6.17 -4.46 -3.91
C VAL A 32 -5.74 -5.91 -4.18
N GLY A 33 -6.71 -6.83 -4.36
CA GLY A 33 -6.45 -8.21 -4.78
C GLY A 33 -6.34 -9.23 -3.64
N LYS A 34 -6.84 -8.94 -2.42
CA LYS A 34 -6.81 -9.85 -1.27
C LYS A 34 -7.39 -11.23 -1.57
N SER A 35 -8.69 -11.27 -1.93
CA SER A 35 -9.40 -12.54 -2.19
C SER A 35 -8.82 -13.28 -3.39
N SER A 36 -8.34 -12.57 -4.43
CA SER A 36 -7.68 -13.19 -5.58
C SER A 36 -6.38 -13.89 -5.20
N ALA A 37 -5.58 -13.30 -4.31
CA ALA A 37 -4.34 -13.91 -3.81
C ALA A 37 -4.64 -15.19 -3.02
N VAL A 38 -5.66 -15.17 -2.16
CA VAL A 38 -6.05 -16.35 -1.37
C VAL A 38 -6.61 -17.45 -2.25
N ARG A 39 -7.45 -17.13 -3.25
CA ARG A 39 -7.97 -18.13 -4.21
C ARG A 39 -6.83 -18.77 -5.03
N HIS A 40 -5.86 -17.96 -5.47
CA HIS A 40 -4.67 -18.48 -6.16
C HIS A 40 -3.85 -19.40 -5.24
N PHE A 41 -3.63 -18.98 -4.00
CA PHE A 41 -2.93 -19.78 -2.99
C PHE A 41 -3.69 -21.04 -2.63
N GLY A 42 -5.03 -21.01 -2.60
CA GLY A 42 -5.91 -22.14 -2.34
C GLY A 42 -5.69 -23.31 -3.30
N ALA A 43 -5.27 -23.04 -4.55
CA ALA A 43 -4.92 -24.08 -5.52
C ALA A 43 -3.70 -24.95 -5.10
N SER A 44 -2.96 -24.56 -4.08
CA SER A 44 -1.85 -25.32 -3.51
C SER A 44 -2.27 -26.33 -2.43
N PHE A 45 -3.55 -26.44 -2.12
CA PHE A 45 -4.13 -27.37 -1.16
C PHE A 45 -4.94 -28.45 -1.87
N ASP A 46 -5.16 -29.58 -1.19
CA ASP A 46 -5.98 -30.65 -1.72
C ASP A 46 -7.46 -30.22 -1.78
N TYR A 47 -7.89 -29.41 -0.81
CA TYR A 47 -9.23 -28.86 -0.71
C TYR A 47 -9.18 -27.36 -0.42
N PHE A 48 -10.03 -26.60 -1.08
CA PHE A 48 -10.22 -25.16 -0.85
C PHE A 48 -11.69 -24.88 -0.57
N LEU A 49 -12.00 -24.41 0.63
CA LEU A 49 -13.35 -24.03 1.03
C LEU A 49 -13.40 -22.53 1.26
N GLU A 50 -14.12 -21.83 0.41
CA GLU A 50 -14.36 -20.38 0.52
C GLU A 50 -15.77 -20.12 1.05
N VAL A 51 -15.86 -19.32 2.12
CA VAL A 51 -17.10 -18.80 2.70
C VAL A 51 -17.10 -17.29 2.51
N ASN A 52 -18.03 -16.75 1.74
CA ASN A 52 -18.16 -15.30 1.54
C ASN A 52 -19.40 -14.77 2.26
N PHE A 53 -19.20 -14.03 3.35
CA PHE A 53 -20.31 -13.59 4.22
C PHE A 53 -21.19 -12.47 3.64
N GLU A 54 -20.78 -11.79 2.57
CA GLU A 54 -21.67 -10.87 1.85
C GLU A 54 -22.56 -11.61 0.85
N ARG A 55 -22.11 -12.74 0.33
CA ARG A 55 -22.83 -13.56 -0.63
C ARG A 55 -23.74 -14.58 0.04
N ASP A 56 -23.22 -15.26 1.07
CA ASP A 56 -23.85 -16.39 1.76
C ASP A 56 -24.17 -15.99 3.21
N SER A 57 -25.07 -15.01 3.39
CA SER A 57 -25.39 -14.44 4.72
C SER A 57 -25.88 -15.46 5.73
N ASP A 58 -26.62 -16.47 5.28
CA ASP A 58 -27.24 -17.50 6.13
C ASP A 58 -26.18 -18.40 6.81
N VAL A 59 -24.99 -18.51 6.22
CA VAL A 59 -23.86 -19.27 6.80
C VAL A 59 -23.37 -18.65 8.11
N ALA A 60 -23.67 -17.38 8.37
CA ALA A 60 -23.36 -16.72 9.65
C ALA A 60 -23.99 -17.44 10.86
N ASP A 61 -25.10 -18.17 10.68
CA ASP A 61 -25.75 -18.93 11.74
C ASP A 61 -24.92 -20.14 12.20
N ILE A 62 -24.07 -20.71 11.34
CA ILE A 62 -23.13 -21.79 11.68
C ILE A 62 -22.15 -21.34 12.76
N PHE A 63 -21.79 -20.06 12.78
CA PHE A 63 -20.89 -19.46 13.76
C PHE A 63 -21.63 -19.01 15.05
N GLY A 64 -22.91 -19.32 15.17
CA GLY A 64 -23.74 -19.03 16.34
C GLY A 64 -23.51 -20.02 17.49
N GLY A 65 -23.72 -19.59 18.74
CA GLY A 65 -23.66 -20.46 19.91
C GLY A 65 -22.29 -20.51 20.60
N LYS A 66 -21.97 -21.61 21.31
CA LYS A 66 -20.62 -21.87 21.82
C LYS A 66 -19.74 -22.21 20.62
N ALA A 67 -18.63 -21.51 20.48
CA ALA A 67 -17.73 -21.66 19.34
C ALA A 67 -16.91 -22.96 19.43
N ASP A 68 -17.55 -24.08 19.08
CA ASP A 68 -16.83 -25.33 18.80
C ASP A 68 -16.39 -25.29 17.33
N VAL A 69 -15.10 -25.11 17.10
CA VAL A 69 -14.55 -24.97 15.76
C VAL A 69 -14.55 -26.27 14.97
N HIS A 70 -14.59 -27.43 15.63
CA HIS A 70 -14.75 -28.71 14.96
C HIS A 70 -16.18 -28.86 14.40
N ASP A 71 -17.19 -28.51 15.22
CA ASP A 71 -18.61 -28.48 14.78
C ASP A 71 -18.84 -27.46 13.66
N ILE A 72 -18.21 -26.27 13.75
CA ILE A 72 -18.23 -25.27 12.67
C ILE A 72 -17.63 -25.86 11.39
N ALA A 73 -16.45 -26.47 11.46
CA ALA A 73 -15.75 -27.06 10.32
C ALA A 73 -16.57 -28.19 9.67
N GLU A 74 -17.17 -29.06 10.48
CA GLU A 74 -18.05 -30.14 10.00
C GLU A 74 -19.29 -29.59 9.29
N LYS A 75 -19.97 -28.61 9.89
CA LYS A 75 -21.17 -27.99 9.28
C LYS A 75 -20.85 -27.27 7.97
N LEU A 76 -19.70 -26.55 7.91
CA LEU A 76 -19.23 -25.92 6.67
C LEU A 76 -18.92 -26.98 5.59
N SER A 77 -18.27 -28.09 5.98
CA SER A 77 -17.99 -29.20 5.07
C SER A 77 -19.26 -29.78 4.48
N ILE A 78 -20.29 -30.02 5.30
CA ILE A 78 -21.57 -30.53 4.85
C ILE A 78 -22.31 -29.53 3.95
N TYR A 79 -22.33 -28.26 4.36
CA TYR A 79 -23.03 -27.18 3.64
C TYR A 79 -22.50 -26.95 2.23
N TYR A 80 -21.15 -26.88 2.10
CA TYR A 80 -20.50 -26.63 0.82
C TYR A 80 -20.11 -27.90 0.05
N GLY A 81 -20.21 -29.08 0.65
CA GLY A 81 -19.81 -30.34 0.02
C GLY A 81 -18.30 -30.44 -0.21
N VAL A 82 -17.49 -29.73 0.56
CA VAL A 82 -16.03 -29.70 0.47
C VAL A 82 -15.44 -30.27 1.77
N PRO A 83 -14.55 -31.28 1.72
CA PRO A 83 -13.91 -31.82 2.92
C PRO A 83 -13.12 -30.73 3.69
N VAL A 84 -13.25 -30.74 5.02
CA VAL A 84 -12.42 -29.92 5.90
C VAL A 84 -11.50 -30.84 6.70
N GLU A 85 -10.32 -31.09 6.15
CA GLU A 85 -9.31 -31.99 6.71
C GLU A 85 -8.06 -31.22 7.16
N PRO A 86 -7.54 -31.51 8.40
CA PRO A 86 -6.29 -30.89 8.89
C PRO A 86 -5.14 -31.07 7.92
N GLY A 87 -4.37 -30.02 7.69
CA GLY A 87 -3.20 -30.03 6.80
C GLY A 87 -3.49 -30.06 5.30
N LYS A 88 -4.71 -30.45 4.87
CA LYS A 88 -5.08 -30.59 3.46
C LYS A 88 -6.04 -29.50 2.97
N THR A 89 -6.83 -28.93 3.85
CA THR A 89 -7.84 -27.91 3.51
C THR A 89 -7.36 -26.52 3.88
N LEU A 90 -7.53 -25.58 2.95
CA LEU A 90 -7.54 -24.14 3.26
C LEU A 90 -8.99 -23.69 3.43
N LEU A 91 -9.36 -23.27 4.65
CA LEU A 91 -10.60 -22.59 4.95
C LEU A 91 -10.40 -21.09 4.76
N PHE A 92 -11.13 -20.51 3.82
CA PHE A 92 -11.09 -19.07 3.52
C PHE A 92 -12.39 -18.38 3.90
N LEU A 93 -12.32 -17.45 4.85
CA LEU A 93 -13.43 -16.64 5.35
C LEU A 93 -13.35 -15.24 4.72
N ASP A 94 -14.03 -15.02 3.59
CA ASP A 94 -14.01 -13.76 2.85
C ASP A 94 -15.12 -12.81 3.35
N GLU A 95 -14.84 -11.50 3.30
CA GLU A 95 -15.70 -10.41 3.83
C GLU A 95 -16.13 -10.66 5.28
N ILE A 96 -15.18 -11.12 6.10
CA ILE A 96 -15.41 -11.60 7.48
C ILE A 96 -15.99 -10.51 8.40
N GLN A 97 -15.83 -9.21 8.07
CA GLN A 97 -16.42 -8.11 8.83
C GLN A 97 -17.97 -8.17 8.86
N SER A 98 -18.58 -8.86 7.90
CA SER A 98 -20.02 -9.06 7.83
C SER A 98 -20.52 -10.12 8.82
N CYS A 99 -19.61 -10.91 9.43
CA CYS A 99 -19.92 -11.89 10.47
C CYS A 99 -18.98 -11.75 11.68
N PRO A 100 -19.31 -10.88 12.67
CA PRO A 100 -18.47 -10.69 13.86
C PRO A 100 -18.22 -11.99 14.66
N LYS A 101 -19.15 -12.95 14.62
CA LYS A 101 -18.98 -14.26 15.27
C LYS A 101 -17.90 -15.10 14.60
N ALA A 102 -17.82 -15.09 13.27
CA ALA A 102 -16.75 -15.75 12.52
C ALA A 102 -15.39 -15.11 12.82
N LEU A 103 -15.33 -13.77 12.93
CA LEU A 103 -14.10 -13.07 13.32
C LEU A 103 -13.64 -13.48 14.73
N HIS A 104 -14.58 -13.65 15.66
CA HIS A 104 -14.28 -14.14 17.02
C HIS A 104 -13.80 -15.59 17.00
N SER A 105 -14.35 -16.46 16.13
CA SER A 105 -13.98 -17.88 16.06
C SER A 105 -12.53 -18.12 15.60
N LEU A 106 -11.86 -17.14 14.94
CA LEU A 106 -10.46 -17.26 14.56
C LEU A 106 -9.57 -17.57 15.79
N TRP A 107 -9.90 -17.03 16.95
CA TRP A 107 -9.17 -17.34 18.17
C TRP A 107 -9.27 -18.83 18.52
N PHE A 108 -10.49 -19.41 18.48
CA PHE A 108 -10.73 -20.80 18.81
C PHE A 108 -10.11 -21.75 17.78
N PHE A 109 -10.08 -21.38 16.50
CA PHE A 109 -9.32 -22.14 15.48
C PHE A 109 -7.83 -22.24 15.84
N ARG A 110 -7.24 -21.21 16.46
CA ARG A 110 -5.85 -21.26 16.93
C ARG A 110 -5.68 -22.21 18.13
N GLU A 111 -6.60 -22.18 19.09
CA GLU A 111 -6.48 -22.91 20.36
C GLU A 111 -6.87 -24.38 20.21
N ASP A 112 -7.97 -24.64 19.51
CA ASP A 112 -8.64 -25.94 19.52
C ASP A 112 -8.46 -26.71 18.20
N TYR A 113 -8.04 -26.06 17.10
CA TYR A 113 -7.87 -26.71 15.80
C TYR A 113 -6.68 -26.12 15.00
N PRO A 114 -5.45 -26.08 15.59
CA PRO A 114 -4.29 -25.40 14.98
C PRO A 114 -3.79 -26.04 13.68
N GLU A 115 -4.11 -27.31 13.42
CA GLU A 115 -3.70 -28.01 12.20
C GLU A 115 -4.50 -27.55 10.97
N LEU A 116 -5.68 -26.96 11.14
CA LEU A 116 -6.46 -26.42 10.02
C LEU A 116 -5.87 -25.09 9.55
N HIS A 117 -5.69 -24.95 8.25
CA HIS A 117 -5.28 -23.70 7.65
C HIS A 117 -6.47 -22.76 7.52
N VAL A 118 -6.47 -21.66 8.24
CA VAL A 118 -7.56 -20.67 8.21
C VAL A 118 -7.02 -19.31 7.79
N ILE A 119 -7.57 -18.77 6.71
CA ILE A 119 -7.33 -17.38 6.26
C ILE A 119 -8.66 -16.65 6.30
N ALA A 120 -8.63 -15.42 6.79
CA ALA A 120 -9.75 -14.50 6.71
C ALA A 120 -9.35 -13.22 5.99
N ALA A 121 -10.27 -12.62 5.25
CA ALA A 121 -10.06 -11.34 4.59
C ALA A 121 -11.30 -10.46 4.71
N GLY A 122 -11.08 -9.15 4.62
CA GLY A 122 -12.15 -8.17 4.59
C GLY A 122 -11.65 -6.78 4.22
N SER A 123 -12.52 -6.01 3.59
CA SER A 123 -12.19 -4.66 3.11
C SER A 123 -12.42 -3.57 4.15
N LEU A 124 -13.37 -3.77 5.06
CA LEU A 124 -13.76 -2.85 6.13
C LEU A 124 -13.41 -3.39 7.53
N LEU A 125 -12.44 -4.27 7.57
CA LEU A 125 -12.08 -5.06 8.74
C LEU A 125 -11.63 -4.20 9.92
N GLU A 126 -10.93 -3.09 9.68
CA GLU A 126 -10.48 -2.16 10.74
C GLU A 126 -11.64 -1.63 11.58
N PHE A 127 -12.81 -1.44 10.95
CA PHE A 127 -14.00 -0.98 11.66
C PHE A 127 -14.62 -2.09 12.50
N ALA A 128 -14.69 -3.30 11.96
CA ALA A 128 -15.19 -4.46 12.70
C ALA A 128 -14.29 -4.78 13.91
N LEU A 129 -12.96 -4.70 13.74
CA LEU A 129 -12.00 -4.92 14.82
C LEU A 129 -12.12 -3.91 15.97
N LYS A 130 -12.50 -2.65 15.69
CA LYS A 130 -12.75 -1.63 16.73
C LYS A 130 -13.99 -1.91 17.56
N ASP A 131 -14.98 -2.56 16.99
CA ASP A 131 -16.24 -2.87 17.67
C ASP A 131 -16.13 -4.13 18.57
N ILE A 132 -15.10 -4.95 18.37
CA ILE A 132 -14.91 -6.19 19.11
C ILE A 132 -13.99 -5.93 20.32
N ARG A 133 -14.48 -6.17 21.53
CA ARG A 133 -13.73 -5.96 22.79
C ARG A 133 -12.45 -6.78 22.91
N SER A 134 -12.39 -7.96 22.27
CA SER A 134 -11.22 -8.82 22.20
C SER A 134 -11.33 -9.74 20.99
N TYR A 135 -10.35 -9.68 20.08
CA TYR A 135 -10.29 -10.55 18.88
C TYR A 135 -9.05 -11.47 18.87
N GLY A 136 -8.64 -11.93 20.07
CA GLY A 136 -7.54 -12.90 20.18
C GLY A 136 -6.15 -12.27 20.01
N VAL A 137 -5.86 -11.22 20.78
CA VAL A 137 -4.54 -10.57 20.80
C VAL A 137 -3.43 -11.63 20.94
N GLY A 138 -2.48 -11.63 20.01
CA GLY A 138 -1.37 -12.59 19.97
C GLY A 138 -1.69 -13.97 19.35
N ARG A 139 -2.96 -14.25 18.99
CA ARG A 139 -3.43 -15.54 18.42
C ARG A 139 -3.77 -15.50 16.95
N ILE A 140 -3.77 -14.32 16.33
CA ILE A 140 -4.06 -14.09 14.93
C ILE A 140 -2.89 -13.31 14.34
N SER A 141 -2.41 -13.74 13.17
CA SER A 141 -1.41 -13.00 12.39
C SER A 141 -2.09 -12.12 11.35
N SER A 142 -1.45 -11.02 10.97
CA SER A 142 -1.97 -10.12 9.93
C SER A 142 -0.98 -9.98 8.79
N LEU A 143 -1.50 -9.87 7.55
CA LEU A 143 -0.75 -9.42 6.39
C LEU A 143 -1.47 -8.24 5.74
N PHE A 144 -0.75 -7.14 5.54
CA PHE A 144 -1.26 -5.94 4.87
C PHE A 144 -0.94 -5.98 3.39
N VAL A 145 -1.96 -5.84 2.56
CA VAL A 145 -1.87 -5.85 1.09
C VAL A 145 -2.15 -4.46 0.56
N TYR A 146 -1.23 -3.99 -0.27
CA TYR A 146 -1.29 -2.71 -0.96
C TYR A 146 -1.57 -2.93 -2.45
N PRO A 147 -1.86 -1.89 -3.25
CA PRO A 147 -1.80 -1.97 -4.71
C PRO A 147 -0.45 -2.52 -5.18
N MET A 148 -0.40 -3.03 -6.40
CA MET A 148 0.81 -3.64 -6.97
C MET A 148 2.00 -2.68 -6.93
N SER A 149 3.18 -3.22 -6.60
CA SER A 149 4.44 -2.52 -6.71
C SER A 149 4.93 -2.44 -8.16
N PHE A 150 5.96 -1.65 -8.41
CA PHE A 150 6.55 -1.59 -9.74
C PHE A 150 7.14 -2.94 -10.18
N ASP A 151 7.73 -3.72 -9.27
CA ASP A 151 8.21 -5.07 -9.59
C ASP A 151 7.08 -6.02 -9.96
N GLU A 152 5.95 -5.95 -9.27
CA GLU A 152 4.75 -6.73 -9.60
C GLU A 152 4.15 -6.31 -10.95
N PHE A 153 4.17 -5.01 -11.29
CA PHE A 153 3.79 -4.50 -12.60
C PHE A 153 4.71 -5.04 -13.72
N LEU A 154 6.03 -5.04 -13.52
CA LEU A 154 6.97 -5.61 -14.48
C LEU A 154 6.73 -7.12 -14.69
N LYS A 155 6.51 -7.87 -13.60
CA LYS A 155 6.17 -9.31 -13.66
C LYS A 155 4.86 -9.53 -14.40
N ALA A 156 3.82 -8.74 -14.14
CA ALA A 156 2.55 -8.80 -14.86
C ALA A 156 2.74 -8.62 -16.38
N ARG A 157 3.73 -7.84 -16.79
CA ARG A 157 4.13 -7.64 -18.19
C ARG A 157 5.14 -8.69 -18.70
N LYS A 158 5.43 -9.72 -17.92
CA LYS A 158 6.42 -10.77 -18.27
C LYS A 158 7.83 -10.21 -18.52
N LEU A 159 8.21 -9.18 -17.75
CA LEU A 159 9.51 -8.51 -17.80
C LEU A 159 10.39 -8.88 -16.59
N ASP A 160 10.32 -10.15 -16.14
CA ASP A 160 11.07 -10.66 -14.97
C ASP A 160 12.57 -10.42 -15.06
N GLY A 161 13.15 -10.51 -16.27
CA GLY A 161 14.55 -10.22 -16.50
C GLY A 161 14.94 -8.78 -16.12
N LEU A 162 14.06 -7.79 -16.31
CA LEU A 162 14.32 -6.41 -15.87
C LEU A 162 14.25 -6.28 -14.35
N VAL A 163 13.36 -7.02 -13.69
CA VAL A 163 13.29 -7.06 -12.21
C VAL A 163 14.60 -7.57 -11.64
N GLU A 164 15.13 -8.67 -12.19
CA GLU A 164 16.37 -9.28 -11.71
C GLU A 164 17.59 -8.38 -11.98
N MET A 165 17.70 -7.82 -13.18
CA MET A 165 18.78 -6.88 -13.52
C MET A 165 18.79 -5.66 -12.60
N LYS A 166 17.61 -5.08 -12.36
CA LYS A 166 17.43 -3.94 -11.46
C LYS A 166 17.87 -4.29 -10.02
N ARG A 167 17.49 -5.49 -9.54
CA ARG A 167 17.83 -5.94 -8.19
C ARG A 167 19.35 -6.12 -7.97
N GLN A 168 20.07 -6.53 -9.01
CA GLN A 168 21.52 -6.73 -8.96
C GLN A 168 22.34 -5.43 -9.16
N ALA A 169 21.70 -4.36 -9.60
CA ALA A 169 22.38 -3.08 -9.86
C ALA A 169 22.71 -2.35 -8.57
N THR A 170 23.91 -1.74 -8.56
CA THR A 170 24.42 -0.92 -7.45
C THR A 170 25.07 0.34 -7.98
N ALA A 171 25.50 1.23 -7.07
CA ALA A 171 26.25 2.44 -7.45
C ALA A 171 27.58 2.12 -8.13
N GLU A 172 28.24 1.01 -7.74
CA GLU A 172 29.51 0.53 -8.33
C GLU A 172 29.29 -0.24 -9.63
N LYS A 173 28.11 -0.80 -9.80
CA LYS A 173 27.71 -1.56 -11.00
C LYS A 173 26.35 -1.07 -11.50
N PRO A 174 26.27 0.14 -12.07
CA PRO A 174 25.04 0.67 -12.62
C PRO A 174 24.54 -0.12 -13.81
N LEU A 175 23.29 0.07 -14.17
CA LEU A 175 22.72 -0.56 -15.36
C LEU A 175 23.33 -0.01 -16.64
N MET A 176 23.43 -0.86 -17.67
CA MET A 176 23.68 -0.37 -19.03
C MET A 176 22.57 0.57 -19.45
N GLU A 177 22.91 1.64 -20.18
CA GLU A 177 21.97 2.70 -20.56
C GLU A 177 20.68 2.19 -21.23
N VAL A 178 20.81 1.18 -22.09
CA VAL A 178 19.66 0.58 -22.78
C VAL A 178 18.61 -0.02 -21.80
N PHE A 179 19.05 -0.63 -20.69
CA PHE A 179 18.18 -1.19 -19.68
C PHE A 179 17.65 -0.12 -18.72
N HIS A 180 18.49 0.86 -18.39
CA HIS A 180 18.08 2.03 -17.62
C HIS A 180 16.93 2.77 -18.32
N THR A 181 17.12 3.13 -19.60
CA THR A 181 16.10 3.79 -20.42
C THR A 181 14.82 2.98 -20.46
N LYS A 182 14.91 1.67 -20.70
CA LYS A 182 13.73 0.79 -20.75
C LYS A 182 12.99 0.74 -19.40
N LEU A 183 13.69 0.71 -18.27
CA LEU A 183 13.08 0.75 -16.94
C LEU A 183 12.41 2.10 -16.66
N VAL A 184 13.01 3.21 -17.09
CA VAL A 184 12.41 4.55 -16.99
C VAL A 184 11.11 4.62 -17.79
N GLU A 185 11.07 4.07 -19.01
CA GLU A 185 9.86 3.99 -19.84
C GLU A 185 8.76 3.18 -19.13
N GLN A 186 9.10 1.98 -18.61
CA GLN A 186 8.15 1.14 -17.88
C GLN A 186 7.64 1.84 -16.60
N TYR A 187 8.52 2.57 -15.90
CA TYR A 187 8.15 3.30 -14.70
C TYR A 187 7.18 4.46 -15.01
N ARG A 188 7.39 5.18 -16.11
CA ARG A 188 6.47 6.21 -16.59
C ARG A 188 5.08 5.63 -16.91
N GLN A 189 5.04 4.44 -17.55
CA GLN A 189 3.78 3.73 -17.78
C GLN A 189 3.09 3.37 -16.46
N PHE A 190 3.84 2.83 -15.51
CA PHE A 190 3.33 2.49 -14.18
C PHE A 190 2.78 3.73 -13.43
N MET A 191 3.42 4.88 -13.58
CA MET A 191 2.92 6.14 -13.00
C MET A 191 1.52 6.52 -13.52
N LEU A 192 1.21 6.22 -14.78
CA LEU A 192 -0.11 6.51 -15.38
C LEU A 192 -1.16 5.45 -15.06
N ILE A 193 -0.75 4.18 -14.98
CA ILE A 193 -1.65 3.03 -14.76
C ILE A 193 -1.91 2.80 -13.28
N GLY A 194 -0.94 3.09 -12.43
CA GLY A 194 -0.96 2.76 -11.01
C GLY A 194 -0.76 1.28 -10.72
N GLY A 195 -1.01 0.91 -9.47
CA GLY A 195 -0.87 -0.45 -8.98
C GLY A 195 -2.20 -1.15 -8.69
N MET A 196 -3.36 -0.56 -9.03
CA MET A 196 -4.64 -1.25 -8.83
C MET A 196 -4.74 -2.47 -9.73
N PRO A 197 -4.87 -3.72 -9.17
CA PRO A 197 -4.71 -4.96 -9.94
C PRO A 197 -5.63 -5.05 -11.16
N ALA A 198 -6.87 -4.58 -11.06
CA ALA A 198 -7.81 -4.59 -12.17
C ALA A 198 -7.38 -3.66 -13.32
N ALA A 199 -6.82 -2.48 -13.00
CA ALA A 199 -6.30 -1.53 -13.99
C ALA A 199 -5.04 -2.08 -14.66
N VAL A 200 -4.11 -2.65 -13.88
CA VAL A 200 -2.90 -3.32 -14.40
C VAL A 200 -3.27 -4.48 -15.33
N ALA A 201 -4.19 -5.35 -14.89
CA ALA A 201 -4.65 -6.48 -15.70
C ALA A 201 -5.27 -6.02 -17.03
N LYS A 202 -6.12 -4.98 -16.99
CA LYS A 202 -6.73 -4.42 -18.19
C LYS A 202 -5.69 -3.80 -19.13
N PHE A 203 -4.68 -3.14 -18.58
CA PHE A 203 -3.58 -2.61 -19.39
C PHE A 203 -2.74 -3.73 -20.03
N VAL A 204 -2.37 -4.76 -19.25
CA VAL A 204 -1.60 -5.92 -19.77
C VAL A 204 -2.35 -6.67 -20.86
N GLU A 205 -3.67 -6.79 -20.73
CA GLU A 205 -4.53 -7.46 -21.72
C GLU A 205 -4.64 -6.68 -23.03
N THR A 206 -4.69 -5.34 -22.96
CA THR A 206 -5.13 -4.51 -24.09
C THR A 206 -4.09 -3.52 -24.58
N GLU A 207 -3.01 -3.32 -23.84
CA GLU A 207 -1.99 -2.25 -24.04
C GLU A 207 -2.62 -0.83 -24.19
N SER A 208 -3.88 -0.66 -23.71
CA SER A 208 -4.63 0.58 -23.81
C SER A 208 -4.73 1.30 -22.48
N TYR A 209 -4.18 2.50 -22.41
CA TYR A 209 -4.31 3.40 -21.27
C TYR A 209 -5.76 3.80 -21.00
N ILE A 210 -6.53 4.08 -22.05
CA ILE A 210 -7.93 4.50 -21.94
C ILE A 210 -8.75 3.42 -21.25
N LYS A 211 -8.58 2.14 -21.64
CA LYS A 211 -9.28 1.02 -21.02
C LYS A 211 -8.88 0.80 -19.55
N ALA A 212 -7.60 0.95 -19.24
CA ALA A 212 -7.14 0.86 -17.85
C ALA A 212 -7.72 2.01 -16.99
N ARG A 213 -7.81 3.21 -17.53
CA ARG A 213 -8.40 4.38 -16.86
C ARG A 213 -9.89 4.27 -16.66
N THR A 214 -10.64 3.67 -17.59
CA THR A 214 -12.05 3.36 -17.36
C THR A 214 -12.22 2.51 -16.10
N VAL A 215 -11.33 1.53 -15.88
CA VAL A 215 -11.33 0.72 -14.64
C VAL A 215 -11.04 1.58 -13.40
N LEU A 216 -10.12 2.55 -13.49
CA LEU A 216 -9.84 3.46 -12.36
C LEU A 216 -11.02 4.37 -12.06
N ALA A 217 -11.72 4.87 -13.08
CA ALA A 217 -12.93 5.66 -12.91
C ALA A 217 -14.05 4.85 -12.22
N ASP A 218 -14.25 3.59 -12.63
CA ASP A 218 -15.20 2.69 -11.97
C ASP A 218 -14.80 2.45 -10.49
N LEU A 219 -13.51 2.28 -10.21
CA LEU A 219 -13.00 2.14 -8.84
C LEU A 219 -13.25 3.40 -8.01
N ARG A 220 -13.03 4.59 -8.57
CA ARG A 220 -13.33 5.86 -7.91
C ARG A 220 -14.81 5.97 -7.52
N VAL A 221 -15.71 5.63 -8.45
CA VAL A 221 -17.15 5.62 -8.16
C VAL A 221 -17.46 4.63 -7.04
N ALA A 222 -16.93 3.41 -7.13
CA ALA A 222 -17.15 2.37 -6.12
C ALA A 222 -16.65 2.79 -4.72
N TYR A 223 -15.51 3.47 -4.61
CA TYR A 223 -15.02 3.98 -3.33
C TYR A 223 -15.91 5.08 -2.75
N ILE A 224 -16.42 5.99 -3.59
CA ILE A 224 -17.34 7.06 -3.16
C ILE A 224 -18.67 6.44 -2.68
N ASP A 225 -19.21 5.47 -3.43
CA ASP A 225 -20.45 4.78 -3.07
C ASP A 225 -20.32 4.01 -1.75
N ASP A 226 -19.16 3.40 -1.50
CA ASP A 226 -18.87 2.71 -0.24
C ASP A 226 -18.92 3.64 0.98
N PHE A 227 -18.71 4.96 0.82
CA PHE A 227 -18.82 5.90 1.92
C PHE A 227 -20.22 5.94 2.52
N SER A 228 -21.25 5.60 1.74
CA SER A 228 -22.63 5.48 2.23
C SER A 228 -22.77 4.41 3.34
N LYS A 229 -21.94 3.35 3.32
CA LYS A 229 -21.91 2.31 4.35
C LYS A 229 -21.50 2.84 5.73
N TYR A 230 -20.85 3.99 5.78
CA TYR A 230 -20.45 4.66 7.02
C TYR A 230 -21.43 5.72 7.51
N SER A 231 -22.56 5.95 6.81
CA SER A 231 -23.50 7.05 7.08
C SER A 231 -24.04 7.10 8.52
N GLY A 232 -24.12 5.95 9.20
CA GLY A 232 -24.47 5.90 10.63
C GLY A 232 -23.39 6.37 11.60
N ARG A 233 -22.15 6.60 11.12
CA ARG A 233 -20.99 6.95 11.96
C ARG A 233 -20.33 8.28 11.55
N ILE A 234 -20.34 8.60 10.27
CA ILE A 234 -19.73 9.82 9.72
C ILE A 234 -20.47 10.25 8.45
N ASN A 235 -20.50 11.56 8.18
CA ASN A 235 -21.09 12.09 6.95
C ASN A 235 -20.30 11.62 5.71
N PRO A 236 -20.92 10.91 4.74
CA PRO A 236 -20.27 10.48 3.51
C PRO A 236 -19.65 11.61 2.67
N ASP A 237 -20.31 12.78 2.61
CA ASP A 237 -19.78 13.95 1.89
C ASP A 237 -18.48 14.45 2.52
N LEU A 238 -18.37 14.43 3.84
CA LEU A 238 -17.14 14.80 4.53
C LEU A 238 -15.98 13.85 4.16
N LEU A 239 -16.23 12.54 4.05
CA LEU A 239 -15.23 11.57 3.59
C LEU A 239 -14.81 11.88 2.16
N ARG A 240 -15.77 12.14 1.27
CA ARG A 240 -15.53 12.48 -0.14
C ARG A 240 -14.68 13.75 -0.27
N TYR A 241 -15.08 14.84 0.37
CA TYR A 241 -14.33 16.11 0.32
C TYR A 241 -12.93 15.97 0.93
N THR A 242 -12.81 15.21 2.04
CA THR A 242 -11.51 14.97 2.66
C THR A 242 -10.59 14.16 1.74
N LEU A 243 -11.08 13.12 1.05
CA LEU A 243 -10.28 12.32 0.12
C LEU A 243 -9.84 13.14 -1.09
N ILE A 244 -10.73 13.96 -1.67
CA ILE A 244 -10.37 14.89 -2.76
C ILE A 244 -9.32 15.90 -2.29
N SER A 245 -9.45 16.40 -1.06
CA SER A 245 -8.48 17.33 -0.49
C SER A 245 -7.11 16.68 -0.27
N VAL A 246 -7.06 15.40 0.12
CA VAL A 246 -5.82 14.62 0.17
C VAL A 246 -5.15 14.54 -1.21
N ALA A 247 -5.92 14.27 -2.27
CA ALA A 247 -5.40 14.26 -3.63
C ALA A 247 -4.81 15.62 -4.04
N ARG A 248 -5.52 16.72 -3.76
CA ARG A 248 -5.09 18.09 -4.08
C ARG A 248 -3.85 18.54 -3.32
N GLN A 249 -3.64 18.04 -2.10
CA GLN A 249 -2.55 18.41 -1.21
C GLN A 249 -1.42 17.38 -1.17
N ALA A 250 -1.39 16.42 -2.12
CA ALA A 250 -0.34 15.41 -2.18
C ALA A 250 1.06 16.05 -2.21
N GLY A 251 2.01 15.49 -1.44
CA GLY A 251 3.38 16.00 -1.31
C GLY A 251 3.52 17.25 -0.43
N THR A 252 2.44 17.78 0.14
CA THR A 252 2.50 18.97 1.00
C THR A 252 1.91 18.70 2.38
N LYS A 253 2.30 19.52 3.37
CA LYS A 253 1.67 19.48 4.69
C LYS A 253 0.16 19.68 4.55
N PHE A 254 -0.62 18.80 5.16
CA PHE A 254 -2.08 18.86 5.06
C PHE A 254 -2.67 20.05 5.83
N VAL A 255 -3.46 20.84 5.14
CA VAL A 255 -4.13 22.04 5.67
C VAL A 255 -5.62 21.74 5.80
N PHE A 256 -6.08 21.55 7.02
CA PHE A 256 -7.47 21.13 7.34
C PHE A 256 -8.53 22.12 6.82
N SER A 257 -8.24 23.42 6.80
CA SER A 257 -9.16 24.45 6.31
C SER A 257 -9.35 24.47 4.79
N GLN A 258 -8.54 23.71 4.04
CA GLN A 258 -8.69 23.55 2.58
C GLN A 258 -9.62 22.40 2.20
N VAL A 259 -10.22 21.71 3.17
CA VAL A 259 -11.27 20.73 2.90
C VAL A 259 -12.57 21.46 2.59
N ASP A 260 -13.14 21.19 1.41
CA ASP A 260 -14.41 21.81 0.98
C ASP A 260 -15.55 21.48 1.96
N GLY A 261 -16.60 22.33 1.96
CA GLY A 261 -17.82 22.11 2.75
C GLY A 261 -17.84 22.76 4.14
N GLY A 262 -16.80 23.53 4.51
CA GLY A 262 -16.79 24.34 5.74
C GLY A 262 -16.79 23.53 7.05
N TYR A 263 -16.26 22.31 7.04
CA TYR A 263 -16.22 21.43 8.20
C TYR A 263 -15.19 21.88 9.24
N ARG A 264 -15.48 21.63 10.50
CA ARG A 264 -14.54 21.89 11.61
C ARG A 264 -13.35 20.92 11.52
N THR A 265 -12.17 21.38 11.94
CA THR A 265 -10.92 20.60 11.96
C THR A 265 -11.08 19.21 12.60
N GLU A 266 -11.84 19.10 13.70
CA GLU A 266 -12.02 17.82 14.41
C GLU A 266 -12.82 16.80 13.56
N HIS A 267 -13.79 17.28 12.78
CA HIS A 267 -14.54 16.41 11.86
C HIS A 267 -13.64 15.93 10.74
N VAL A 268 -12.79 16.80 10.18
CA VAL A 268 -11.82 16.43 9.14
C VAL A 268 -10.80 15.41 9.66
N LYS A 269 -10.29 15.59 10.89
CA LYS A 269 -9.40 14.59 11.53
C LYS A 269 -10.09 13.22 11.68
N THR A 270 -11.36 13.21 12.06
CA THR A 270 -12.16 11.98 12.12
C THR A 270 -12.27 11.35 10.74
N ALA A 271 -12.57 12.14 9.69
CA ALA A 271 -12.63 11.63 8.32
C ALA A 271 -11.30 11.04 7.85
N LEU A 272 -10.18 11.71 8.14
CA LEU A 272 -8.84 11.18 7.83
C LEU A 272 -8.56 9.85 8.55
N SER A 273 -8.99 9.72 9.81
CA SER A 273 -8.88 8.42 10.51
C SER A 273 -9.69 7.33 9.81
N TYR A 274 -10.93 7.63 9.39
CA TYR A 274 -11.74 6.68 8.64
C TYR A 274 -11.12 6.30 7.30
N LEU A 275 -10.62 7.26 6.53
CA LEU A 275 -9.96 7.00 5.25
C LEU A 275 -8.67 6.18 5.41
N ARG A 276 -7.90 6.43 6.49
CA ARG A 276 -6.74 5.61 6.87
C ARG A 276 -7.15 4.18 7.21
N ASP A 277 -8.21 4.02 8.01
CA ASP A 277 -8.70 2.69 8.39
C ASP A 277 -9.26 1.91 7.19
N ALA A 278 -9.92 2.60 6.25
CA ALA A 278 -10.31 2.03 4.95
C ALA A 278 -9.11 1.69 4.04
N GLY A 279 -7.90 2.09 4.41
CA GLY A 279 -6.68 1.87 3.65
C GLY A 279 -6.54 2.76 2.41
N LEU A 280 -7.34 3.83 2.31
CA LEU A 280 -7.35 4.73 1.14
C LEU A 280 -6.27 5.81 1.19
N ILE A 281 -5.75 6.11 2.38
CA ILE A 281 -4.68 7.08 2.58
C ILE A 281 -3.61 6.56 3.53
N VAL A 282 -2.39 7.07 3.34
CA VAL A 282 -1.21 6.77 4.15
C VAL A 282 -0.67 8.07 4.74
N PRO A 283 -0.53 8.19 6.07
CA PRO A 283 0.10 9.36 6.67
C PRO A 283 1.62 9.32 6.50
N VAL A 284 2.21 10.49 6.23
CA VAL A 284 3.64 10.75 6.31
C VAL A 284 3.84 11.75 7.42
N ILE A 285 4.42 11.32 8.54
CA ILE A 285 4.42 12.06 9.80
C ILE A 285 5.80 12.70 9.99
N HIS A 286 5.83 13.95 10.43
CA HIS A 286 7.10 14.60 10.79
C HIS A 286 7.77 13.86 11.94
N SER A 287 9.07 13.53 11.76
CA SER A 287 9.96 13.03 12.82
C SER A 287 11.11 14.00 13.00
N ALA A 288 11.51 14.24 14.24
CA ALA A 288 12.72 15.03 14.52
C ALA A 288 14.00 14.34 14.01
N SER A 289 13.96 13.00 13.80
CA SER A 289 15.04 12.22 13.18
C SER A 289 16.38 12.36 13.91
N ASN A 290 16.37 12.39 15.25
CA ASN A 290 17.62 12.41 16.05
C ASN A 290 18.20 11.01 16.25
N GLY A 291 17.39 9.96 16.04
CA GLY A 291 17.79 8.56 16.18
C GLY A 291 16.62 7.63 15.87
N ILE A 292 16.78 6.37 16.19
CA ILE A 292 15.75 5.33 16.07
C ILE A 292 15.23 4.93 17.47
N PRO A 293 13.94 4.55 17.57
CA PRO A 293 12.93 4.45 16.50
C PRO A 293 12.38 5.83 16.07
N LEU A 294 12.14 6.00 14.78
CA LEU A 294 11.67 7.29 14.19
C LEU A 294 10.35 7.78 14.80
N GLY A 295 9.49 6.86 15.20
CA GLY A 295 8.19 7.15 15.81
C GLY A 295 8.27 7.71 17.24
N ALA A 296 9.44 7.69 17.89
CA ALA A 296 9.60 8.23 19.25
C ALA A 296 9.53 9.77 19.31
N GLU A 297 9.86 10.44 18.21
CA GLU A 297 9.97 11.91 18.16
C GLU A 297 9.09 12.51 17.06
N VAL A 298 7.84 12.07 16.99
CA VAL A 298 6.89 12.55 15.98
C VAL A 298 6.17 13.82 16.41
N ASN A 299 5.85 14.67 15.43
CA ASN A 299 4.99 15.81 15.61
C ASN A 299 3.74 15.68 14.74
N SER A 300 2.66 15.23 15.33
CA SER A 300 1.37 15.00 14.66
C SER A 300 0.68 16.26 14.12
N LYS A 301 1.19 17.47 14.43
CA LYS A 301 0.71 18.72 13.82
C LYS A 301 1.27 18.92 12.40
N PHE A 302 2.31 18.16 12.05
CA PHE A 302 2.98 18.20 10.77
C PHE A 302 2.81 16.83 10.12
N VAL A 303 1.81 16.70 9.27
CA VAL A 303 1.47 15.47 8.56
C VAL A 303 1.16 15.77 7.10
N LYS A 304 1.67 14.94 6.21
CA LYS A 304 1.25 14.84 4.82
C LYS A 304 0.43 13.56 4.66
N TYR A 305 -0.38 13.48 3.63
CA TYR A 305 -1.11 12.26 3.30
C TYR A 305 -0.87 11.87 1.86
N LEU A 306 -0.64 10.60 1.61
CA LEU A 306 -0.62 10.01 0.29
C LEU A 306 -1.94 9.26 0.07
N MET A 307 -2.49 9.30 -1.14
CA MET A 307 -3.50 8.32 -1.54
C MET A 307 -2.83 6.95 -1.73
N ILE A 308 -3.62 5.89 -1.61
CA ILE A 308 -3.13 4.51 -1.71
C ILE A 308 -2.56 4.16 -3.11
N ASP A 309 -2.98 4.89 -4.13
CA ASP A 309 -2.55 4.70 -5.51
C ASP A 309 -2.48 6.04 -6.26
N ASN A 310 -1.40 6.24 -7.01
CA ASN A 310 -1.15 7.50 -7.72
C ASN A 310 -2.06 7.70 -8.93
N ALA A 311 -2.36 6.65 -9.69
CA ALA A 311 -3.23 6.79 -10.85
C ALA A 311 -4.68 7.04 -10.42
N LEU A 312 -5.10 6.43 -9.32
CA LEU A 312 -6.38 6.75 -8.69
C LEU A 312 -6.41 8.21 -8.20
N MET A 313 -5.31 8.73 -7.62
CA MET A 313 -5.20 10.15 -7.26
C MET A 313 -5.36 11.05 -8.49
N LEU A 314 -4.68 10.73 -9.58
CA LEU A 314 -4.77 11.49 -10.83
C LEU A 314 -6.20 11.48 -11.39
N ASP A 315 -6.92 10.37 -11.28
CA ASP A 315 -8.31 10.25 -11.67
C ASP A 315 -9.23 11.13 -10.79
N PHE A 316 -9.01 11.18 -9.48
CA PHE A 316 -9.71 12.11 -8.57
C PHE A 316 -9.45 13.59 -8.89
N LEU A 317 -8.30 13.92 -9.47
CA LEU A 317 -7.94 15.27 -9.90
C LEU A 317 -8.44 15.63 -11.32
N GLY A 318 -9.14 14.72 -11.99
CA GLY A 318 -9.77 14.97 -13.30
C GLY A 318 -8.82 14.87 -14.50
N ILE A 319 -7.59 14.33 -14.33
CA ILE A 319 -6.63 14.15 -15.44
C ILE A 319 -7.18 13.19 -16.51
N SER A 320 -8.20 12.39 -16.17
CA SER A 320 -8.90 11.49 -17.09
C SER A 320 -9.53 12.16 -18.29
N ASP A 321 -10.01 13.39 -18.11
CA ASP A 321 -10.81 14.07 -19.12
C ASP A 321 -9.97 14.67 -20.26
N ASP A 322 -8.66 14.86 -20.02
CA ASP A 322 -7.73 15.48 -20.96
C ASP A 322 -7.09 14.48 -21.93
N ILE A 323 -7.10 13.17 -21.60
CA ILE A 323 -6.49 12.13 -22.44
C ILE A 323 -7.56 11.46 -23.30
N LYS A 324 -7.88 12.10 -24.42
CA LYS A 324 -8.90 11.59 -25.37
C LYS A 324 -8.32 10.81 -26.54
N ASP A 325 -7.00 10.77 -26.72
CA ASP A 325 -6.35 10.18 -27.88
C ASP A 325 -5.36 9.07 -27.49
N GLU A 326 -5.42 7.94 -28.22
CA GLU A 326 -4.58 6.75 -27.98
C GLU A 326 -3.16 6.90 -28.59
N THR A 327 -2.81 8.06 -29.15
CA THR A 327 -1.47 8.24 -29.70
C THR A 327 -0.43 8.28 -28.58
N ASN A 328 0.45 7.29 -28.57
CA ASN A 328 1.51 7.09 -27.57
C ASN A 328 2.38 8.35 -27.32
N SER A 329 2.46 9.28 -28.26
CA SER A 329 3.25 10.50 -28.12
C SER A 329 2.65 11.50 -27.12
N ILE A 330 1.32 11.72 -27.16
CA ILE A 330 0.63 12.65 -26.26
C ILE A 330 0.63 12.10 -24.82
N LEU A 331 0.49 10.78 -24.67
CA LEU A 331 0.56 10.12 -23.37
C LEU A 331 1.97 10.17 -22.77
N THR A 332 3.00 10.04 -23.60
CA THR A 332 4.40 10.13 -23.17
C THR A 332 4.75 11.56 -22.76
N ASP A 333 4.26 12.56 -23.49
CA ASP A 333 4.49 13.97 -23.17
C ASP A 333 3.71 14.40 -21.92
N SER A 334 2.43 14.00 -21.80
CA SER A 334 1.62 14.23 -20.58
C SER A 334 2.17 13.48 -19.38
N ALA A 335 2.69 12.25 -19.55
CA ALA A 335 3.37 11.52 -18.49
C ALA A 335 4.68 12.20 -18.08
N THR A 336 5.43 12.76 -19.02
CA THR A 336 6.64 13.53 -18.75
C THR A 336 6.32 14.78 -17.95
N ASP A 337 5.26 15.51 -18.32
CA ASP A 337 4.81 16.69 -17.58
C ASP A 337 4.28 16.36 -16.18
N LEU A 338 3.67 15.17 -15.99
CA LEU A 338 3.21 14.68 -14.69
C LEU A 338 4.38 14.19 -13.81
N VAL A 339 5.36 13.52 -14.42
CA VAL A 339 6.60 13.09 -13.73
C VAL A 339 7.38 14.30 -13.27
N ASP A 340 7.41 15.36 -14.06
CA ASP A 340 8.09 16.62 -13.72
C ASP A 340 7.37 17.40 -12.58
N LYS A 341 6.14 17.01 -12.20
CA LYS A 341 5.53 17.48 -10.96
C LYS A 341 6.09 16.71 -9.77
N GLY A 342 6.99 17.33 -9.03
CA GLY A 342 7.72 16.76 -7.90
C GLY A 342 6.82 16.00 -6.91
N ASN A 343 5.57 16.47 -6.70
CA ASN A 343 4.59 15.85 -5.79
C ASN A 343 4.18 14.43 -6.20
N VAL A 344 4.09 14.14 -7.52
CA VAL A 344 3.76 12.80 -8.01
C VAL A 344 4.93 11.85 -7.80
N ALA A 345 6.14 12.29 -8.09
CA ALA A 345 7.36 11.51 -7.86
C ALA A 345 7.56 11.21 -6.36
N GLU A 346 7.34 12.21 -5.50
CA GLU A 346 7.37 12.04 -4.03
C GLU A 346 6.35 11.01 -3.57
N MET A 347 5.09 11.12 -4.01
CA MET A 347 4.04 10.15 -3.67
C MET A 347 4.39 8.74 -4.12
N MET A 348 4.85 8.57 -5.37
CA MET A 348 5.26 7.27 -5.91
C MET A 348 6.38 6.65 -5.10
N ALA A 349 7.39 7.45 -4.73
CA ALA A 349 8.50 6.99 -3.89
C ALA A 349 8.00 6.51 -2.53
N GLY A 350 7.13 7.26 -1.87
CA GLY A 350 6.56 6.88 -0.58
C GLY A 350 5.73 5.60 -0.65
N LEU A 351 4.91 5.46 -1.69
CA LEU A 351 4.13 4.24 -1.90
C LEU A 351 5.02 3.03 -2.17
N GLU A 352 6.09 3.17 -2.96
CA GLU A 352 7.03 2.08 -3.18
C GLU A 352 7.80 1.73 -1.90
N ILE A 353 8.26 2.69 -1.11
CA ILE A 353 8.87 2.44 0.21
C ILE A 353 7.92 1.60 1.07
N LEU A 354 6.65 1.99 1.16
CA LEU A 354 5.63 1.30 1.96
C LEU A 354 5.42 -0.15 1.52
N LYS A 355 5.35 -0.41 0.21
CA LYS A 355 5.07 -1.74 -0.37
C LYS A 355 6.18 -2.77 -0.14
N TYR A 356 7.39 -2.30 0.19
CA TYR A 356 8.56 -3.16 0.50
C TYR A 356 8.88 -3.24 1.99
N MET A 357 8.13 -2.55 2.85
CA MET A 357 8.18 -2.75 4.30
C MET A 357 7.57 -4.11 4.68
N SER A 358 7.79 -4.55 5.92
CA SER A 358 7.19 -5.78 6.43
C SER A 358 5.66 -5.77 6.30
N PRO A 359 5.02 -6.76 5.67
CA PRO A 359 3.57 -6.79 5.55
C PRO A 359 2.87 -7.23 6.84
N HIS A 360 3.60 -7.64 7.87
CA HIS A 360 3.01 -8.14 9.12
C HIS A 360 2.43 -7.05 10.01
N GLU A 361 2.76 -5.80 9.73
CA GLU A 361 2.25 -4.65 10.47
C GLU A 361 1.90 -3.50 9.53
N ARG A 362 1.08 -2.56 10.02
CA ARG A 362 0.75 -1.35 9.30
C ARG A 362 1.79 -0.29 9.60
N HIS A 363 2.49 0.15 8.58
CA HIS A 363 3.52 1.17 8.69
C HIS A 363 2.97 2.58 8.49
N ASP A 364 3.55 3.52 9.23
CA ASP A 364 3.52 4.95 8.92
C ASP A 364 4.82 5.33 8.22
N LEU A 365 4.76 6.30 7.31
CA LEU A 365 5.93 6.90 6.70
C LEU A 365 6.35 8.14 7.49
N TYR A 366 7.63 8.49 7.41
CA TYR A 366 8.17 9.63 8.11
C TYR A 366 8.90 10.57 7.15
N TYR A 367 8.86 11.87 7.45
CA TYR A 367 9.62 12.90 6.78
C TYR A 367 10.31 13.82 7.81
N TRP A 368 11.26 14.60 7.37
CA TRP A 368 11.89 15.59 8.22
C TRP A 368 11.64 17.01 7.69
N GLN A 369 11.36 17.93 8.60
CA GLN A 369 11.27 19.36 8.31
C GLN A 369 11.95 20.13 9.45
N ASP A 370 12.69 21.20 9.11
CA ASP A 370 13.16 22.14 10.14
C ASP A 370 11.98 22.94 10.67
N THR A 371 11.74 22.81 11.97
CA THR A 371 10.61 23.47 12.64
C THR A 371 10.97 24.87 13.20
N ASN A 372 12.21 25.33 13.01
CA ASN A 372 12.61 26.67 13.41
C ASN A 372 11.93 27.73 12.54
N LYS A 373 11.51 28.84 13.20
CA LYS A 373 10.85 29.96 12.48
C LYS A 373 11.72 30.49 11.35
N GLY A 374 11.12 30.58 10.16
CA GLY A 374 11.78 31.11 8.95
C GLY A 374 12.62 30.10 8.16
N ASN A 375 12.78 28.87 8.64
CA ASN A 375 13.41 27.80 7.85
C ASN A 375 12.33 26.98 7.14
N VAL A 376 12.56 26.68 5.86
CA VAL A 376 11.68 25.90 4.99
C VAL A 376 12.33 24.59 4.52
N ALA A 377 13.44 24.18 5.17
CA ALA A 377 14.14 22.96 4.79
C ALA A 377 13.27 21.74 5.12
N GLU A 378 13.04 20.90 4.13
CA GLU A 378 12.25 19.67 4.23
C GLU A 378 12.93 18.56 3.43
N VAL A 379 12.97 17.34 3.97
CA VAL A 379 13.41 16.11 3.30
C VAL A 379 12.24 15.17 3.19
N ASP A 380 11.97 14.66 2.00
CA ASP A 380 10.73 14.00 1.62
C ASP A 380 10.41 12.76 2.46
N TYR A 381 11.42 11.91 2.70
CA TYR A 381 11.27 10.74 3.57
C TYR A 381 12.48 10.54 4.48
N VAL A 382 12.25 9.89 5.61
CA VAL A 382 13.28 9.33 6.48
C VAL A 382 12.90 7.89 6.84
N VAL A 383 13.87 7.00 6.76
CA VAL A 383 13.70 5.58 7.09
C VAL A 383 14.73 5.13 8.11
N ALA A 384 14.43 4.09 8.86
CA ALA A 384 15.40 3.41 9.72
C ALA A 384 16.04 2.26 8.93
N LYS A 385 17.36 2.29 8.73
CA LYS A 385 18.07 1.24 8.00
C LYS A 385 19.44 0.98 8.64
N GLY A 386 19.74 -0.29 8.92
CA GLY A 386 21.02 -0.68 9.51
C GLY A 386 21.32 -0.03 10.87
N GLY A 387 20.29 0.29 11.65
CA GLY A 387 20.47 0.96 12.95
C GLY A 387 20.58 2.48 12.89
N HIS A 388 20.48 3.08 11.69
CA HIS A 388 20.64 4.52 11.47
C HIS A 388 19.40 5.18 10.86
N VAL A 389 19.31 6.48 11.02
CA VAL A 389 18.35 7.32 10.29
C VAL A 389 18.92 7.59 8.89
N VAL A 390 18.17 7.24 7.85
CA VAL A 390 18.56 7.44 6.46
C VAL A 390 17.54 8.36 5.77
N PRO A 391 17.89 9.60 5.46
CA PRO A 391 17.03 10.51 4.72
C PRO A 391 17.03 10.17 3.23
N ILE A 392 15.84 10.33 2.62
CA ILE A 392 15.59 10.10 1.20
C ILE A 392 15.02 11.37 0.61
N GLU A 393 15.74 11.95 -0.34
CA GLU A 393 15.31 13.11 -1.11
C GLU A 393 14.85 12.66 -2.49
N VAL A 394 13.66 13.04 -2.89
CA VAL A 394 13.04 12.64 -4.17
C VAL A 394 13.17 13.79 -5.17
N LYS A 395 13.56 13.47 -6.39
CA LYS A 395 13.58 14.41 -7.52
C LYS A 395 12.88 13.79 -8.73
N SER A 396 11.99 14.54 -9.33
CA SER A 396 11.24 14.10 -10.50
C SER A 396 12.11 13.92 -11.75
N GLY A 397 13.23 14.62 -11.82
CA GLY A 397 14.19 14.56 -12.93
C GLY A 397 15.64 14.39 -12.49
N VAL A 398 16.55 14.56 -13.45
CA VAL A 398 18.00 14.47 -13.23
C VAL A 398 18.54 15.68 -12.45
N LYS A 399 17.90 16.84 -12.56
CA LYS A 399 18.29 18.09 -11.88
C LYS A 399 17.39 18.34 -10.67
N GLY A 400 17.87 19.13 -9.71
CA GLY A 400 17.09 19.56 -8.55
C GLY A 400 17.97 20.00 -7.39
N SER A 401 17.48 20.95 -6.59
CA SER A 401 18.18 21.42 -5.41
C SER A 401 18.21 20.34 -4.32
N MET A 402 19.36 20.15 -3.70
CA MET A 402 19.57 19.24 -2.57
C MET A 402 19.80 20.01 -1.26
N ARG A 403 19.45 21.31 -1.24
CA ARG A 403 19.77 22.21 -0.12
C ARG A 403 19.23 21.69 1.21
N SER A 404 17.99 21.26 1.26
CA SER A 404 17.35 20.75 2.49
C SER A 404 18.05 19.50 3.01
N LEU A 405 18.39 18.56 2.11
CA LEU A 405 19.15 17.37 2.48
C LEU A 405 20.55 17.72 2.99
N TYR A 406 21.26 18.64 2.34
CA TYR A 406 22.58 19.06 2.81
C TYR A 406 22.51 19.75 4.18
N GLU A 407 21.45 20.53 4.43
CA GLU A 407 21.21 21.14 5.73
C GLU A 407 21.00 20.08 6.81
N LEU A 408 20.16 19.06 6.54
CA LEU A 408 19.95 17.95 7.46
C LEU A 408 21.25 17.18 7.74
N LEU A 409 22.03 16.88 6.69
CA LEU A 409 23.30 16.15 6.79
C LEU A 409 24.39 16.92 7.55
N SER A 410 24.33 18.26 7.56
CA SER A 410 25.30 19.12 8.27
C SER A 410 25.04 19.20 9.78
N LYS A 411 23.87 18.73 10.29
CA LYS A 411 23.51 18.81 11.71
C LYS A 411 24.32 17.76 12.52
N PRO A 412 25.30 18.16 13.35
CA PRO A 412 26.22 17.22 14.00
C PRO A 412 25.54 16.34 15.06
N GLN A 413 24.41 16.79 15.61
CA GLN A 413 23.65 16.06 16.64
C GLN A 413 22.83 14.90 16.07
N LYS A 414 22.81 14.71 14.75
CA LYS A 414 22.03 13.65 14.10
C LYS A 414 22.95 12.52 13.63
N ASP A 415 22.62 11.31 14.04
CA ASP A 415 23.31 10.09 13.59
C ASP A 415 22.82 9.68 12.20
N ILE A 416 23.28 10.42 11.18
CA ILE A 416 22.96 10.19 9.77
C ILE A 416 24.28 9.93 9.04
N PRO A 417 24.65 8.66 8.77
CA PRO A 417 25.92 8.33 8.13
C PRO A 417 25.93 8.59 6.63
N TYR A 418 24.80 8.46 5.97
CA TYR A 418 24.62 8.65 4.51
C TYR A 418 23.19 9.06 4.21
N ALA A 419 22.93 9.42 2.97
CA ALA A 419 21.60 9.73 2.46
C ALA A 419 21.34 9.06 1.11
N ILE A 420 20.10 9.11 0.67
CA ILE A 420 19.65 8.58 -0.61
C ILE A 420 19.01 9.71 -1.41
N ARG A 421 19.36 9.81 -2.68
CA ARG A 421 18.65 10.61 -3.67
C ARG A 421 17.88 9.65 -4.59
N CYS A 422 16.56 9.74 -4.59
CA CYS A 422 15.72 9.03 -5.55
C CYS A 422 15.41 9.96 -6.74
N SER A 423 15.79 9.55 -7.96
CA SER A 423 15.58 10.35 -9.18
C SER A 423 15.44 9.46 -10.41
N LEU A 424 15.32 10.04 -11.59
CA LEU A 424 15.38 9.29 -12.86
C LEU A 424 16.83 9.08 -13.37
N GLU A 425 17.85 9.41 -12.56
CA GLU A 425 19.25 9.06 -12.86
C GLU A 425 19.49 7.57 -12.64
N ASN A 426 20.50 7.02 -13.33
CA ASN A 426 20.98 5.66 -13.08
C ASN A 426 21.64 5.54 -11.70
N PHE A 427 21.88 4.34 -11.22
CA PHE A 427 22.61 4.09 -9.98
C PHE A 427 23.95 4.79 -9.95
N GLY A 428 24.29 5.38 -8.82
CA GLY A 428 25.52 6.13 -8.64
C GLY A 428 25.72 6.61 -7.20
N THR A 429 26.78 7.35 -6.97
CA THR A 429 27.07 7.96 -5.67
C THR A 429 27.82 9.26 -5.85
N PHE A 430 27.63 10.17 -4.91
CA PHE A 430 28.43 11.41 -4.81
C PHE A 430 28.53 11.83 -3.34
N THR A 431 29.37 12.82 -3.06
CA THR A 431 29.62 13.27 -1.69
C THR A 431 28.93 14.61 -1.44
N SER A 432 28.25 14.74 -0.31
CA SER A 432 27.65 16.00 0.14
C SER A 432 28.73 17.01 0.54
N PRO A 433 28.40 18.32 0.65
CA PRO A 433 29.32 19.34 1.16
C PRO A 433 29.82 19.05 2.58
N SER A 434 29.09 18.30 3.38
CA SER A 434 29.49 17.86 4.74
C SER A 434 30.39 16.61 4.75
N GLY A 435 30.80 16.09 3.59
CA GLY A 435 31.64 14.89 3.47
C GLY A 435 30.88 13.56 3.58
N LYS A 436 29.56 13.59 3.78
CA LYS A 436 28.76 12.36 3.88
C LYS A 436 28.35 11.83 2.49
N PRO A 437 28.39 10.51 2.24
CA PRO A 437 28.00 9.93 0.96
C PRO A 437 26.50 10.06 0.69
N ILE A 438 26.14 10.25 -0.56
CA ILE A 438 24.75 10.21 -1.05
C ILE A 438 24.68 9.19 -2.18
N THR A 439 23.87 8.15 -1.99
CA THR A 439 23.62 7.13 -3.01
C THR A 439 22.48 7.59 -3.91
N ILE A 440 22.66 7.50 -5.22
CA ILE A 440 21.58 7.68 -6.19
C ILE A 440 20.88 6.34 -6.37
N CYS A 441 19.59 6.31 -6.05
CA CYS A 441 18.71 5.19 -6.30
C CYS A 441 17.68 5.61 -7.34
N PRO A 442 17.63 4.98 -8.53
CA PRO A 442 16.57 5.28 -9.49
C PRO A 442 15.18 5.10 -8.88
N LEU A 443 14.22 5.96 -9.22
CA LEU A 443 12.83 5.86 -8.73
C LEU A 443 12.20 4.49 -9.01
N TYR A 444 12.57 3.86 -10.12
CA TYR A 444 12.12 2.50 -10.45
C TYR A 444 12.77 1.41 -9.59
N ALA A 445 13.77 1.74 -8.76
CA ALA A 445 14.57 0.78 -8.00
C ALA A 445 14.45 0.96 -6.48
N ILE A 446 13.41 1.62 -5.98
CA ILE A 446 13.15 1.81 -4.54
C ILE A 446 13.08 0.47 -3.79
N SER A 447 12.68 -0.61 -4.46
CA SER A 447 12.74 -1.97 -3.90
C SER A 447 14.15 -2.45 -3.51
N ASN A 448 15.20 -1.78 -3.96
CA ASN A 448 16.59 -2.09 -3.60
C ASN A 448 17.02 -1.40 -2.29
N LEU A 449 16.20 -0.49 -1.74
CA LEU A 449 16.45 0.21 -0.49
C LEU A 449 16.18 -0.69 0.70
#